data_5573b5767bac1d0493a838f9a0e3e9a5
#
_entry.id   5573b5767bac1d0493a838f9a0e3e9a5
#
_cell.length_a   1.000
_cell.length_b   1.000
_cell.length_c   1.000
_cell.angle_alpha   90.00
_cell.angle_beta   90.00
_cell.angle_gamma   90.00
#
_symmetry.space_group_name_H-M   'P 1'
#
loop_
_entity.id
_entity.type
_entity.pdbx_description
1 polymer ?
#
loop_
_entity_poly.entity_id
_entity_poly.type
_entity_poly.pdbx_seq_one_letter_code
_entity_poly.pdbx_strand_id
1 'polypeptide(L)'
;RAYLNNPETEIAAIAVRRPETAQAYQKSLGFSCAVYTDVAKMLHEADLDIVSICTPPSMHPEHAVAAAQAGCHLVLEKPVALNVEGFRQIRAAVDAAKVKTVISFVLRWNPLFETIQALLGAEAIGRLFYGEVDYNHGIGPWYGQYRWNRLKAEGGSSLLSAGLHALDALRWFVQKEAVEVFAYSTNSMNLELYPGGYEYDPTMVTVLKFKDGVIGKVASNIECVQPYTFPITLQGTSGTIRNNQLYSKKLMPGQTGFATIPTILPDSGDVTHHPFQHEIDHFVQCIQLNVESHANLVDAAKTHEICYAAELSAAEGRPVRLPIL
;
A
#
# COMPACT_ATOMS: atom_id res chain seq x y z
N ARG A 1 5.36 -3.93 17.49
CA ARG A 1 4.66 -3.13 18.52
C ARG A 1 3.14 -3.30 18.42
N ALA A 2 2.51 -3.18 17.25
CA ALA A 2 1.06 -3.26 17.12
C ALA A 2 0.48 -4.54 17.74
N TYR A 3 1.08 -5.70 17.48
CA TYR A 3 0.69 -6.95 18.14
C TYR A 3 0.91 -6.94 19.66
N LEU A 4 2.01 -6.36 20.15
CA LEU A 4 2.28 -6.27 21.60
C LEU A 4 1.29 -5.35 22.32
N ASN A 5 0.73 -4.38 21.63
CA ASN A 5 -0.25 -3.45 22.18
C ASN A 5 -1.70 -3.95 22.07
N ASN A 6 -1.96 -4.95 21.23
CA ASN A 6 -3.29 -5.53 21.09
C ASN A 6 -3.48 -6.64 22.14
N PRO A 7 -4.46 -6.52 23.05
CA PRO A 7 -4.66 -7.48 24.14
C PRO A 7 -5.11 -8.87 23.68
N GLU A 8 -5.57 -9.01 22.44
CA GLU A 8 -6.07 -10.25 21.85
C GLU A 8 -4.98 -11.00 21.05
N THR A 9 -3.71 -10.53 21.11
CA THR A 9 -2.62 -11.14 20.34
C THR A 9 -1.39 -11.42 21.17
N GLU A 10 -0.70 -12.50 20.82
CA GLU A 10 0.60 -12.90 21.35
C GLU A 10 1.59 -13.11 20.22
N ILE A 11 2.84 -12.70 20.39
CA ILE A 11 3.90 -13.01 19.42
C ILE A 11 4.51 -14.35 19.79
N ALA A 12 4.06 -15.42 19.15
CA ALA A 12 4.50 -16.79 19.41
C ALA A 12 5.87 -17.09 18.77
N ALA A 13 6.13 -16.58 17.56
CA ALA A 13 7.36 -16.87 16.82
C ALA A 13 7.79 -15.72 15.90
N ILE A 14 9.09 -15.69 15.61
CA ILE A 14 9.69 -14.81 14.57
C ILE A 14 10.61 -15.64 13.69
N ALA A 15 10.43 -15.56 12.37
CA ALA A 15 11.39 -16.06 11.39
C ALA A 15 12.25 -14.91 10.84
N VAL A 16 13.57 -15.04 10.93
CA VAL A 16 14.54 -14.04 10.47
C VAL A 16 15.75 -14.72 9.85
N ARG A 17 16.36 -14.05 8.87
CA ARG A 17 17.59 -14.53 8.26
C ARG A 17 18.77 -14.57 9.24
N ARG A 18 18.80 -13.68 10.23
CA ARG A 18 19.87 -13.56 11.24
C ARG A 18 19.26 -13.52 12.63
N PRO A 19 19.48 -14.55 13.48
CA PRO A 19 18.88 -14.66 14.81
C PRO A 19 19.17 -13.47 15.74
N GLU A 20 20.36 -12.88 15.62
CA GLU A 20 20.75 -11.70 16.40
C GLU A 20 19.82 -10.50 16.15
N THR A 21 19.21 -10.42 14.97
CA THR A 21 18.20 -9.37 14.67
C THR A 21 16.94 -9.57 15.50
N ALA A 22 16.44 -10.80 15.62
CA ALA A 22 15.29 -11.11 16.47
C ALA A 22 15.59 -10.83 17.95
N GLN A 23 16.75 -11.24 18.43
CA GLN A 23 17.18 -10.99 19.81
C GLN A 23 17.25 -9.48 20.14
N ALA A 24 17.76 -8.69 19.20
CA ALA A 24 17.79 -7.23 19.35
C ALA A 24 16.39 -6.63 19.46
N TYR A 25 15.43 -7.08 18.62
CA TYR A 25 14.03 -6.64 18.68
C TYR A 25 13.35 -7.09 19.99
N GLN A 26 13.49 -8.33 20.38
CA GLN A 26 12.95 -8.85 21.65
C GLN A 26 13.43 -8.02 22.84
N LYS A 27 14.74 -7.75 22.90
CA LYS A 27 15.33 -6.93 23.96
C LYS A 27 14.80 -5.48 23.93
N SER A 28 14.71 -4.87 22.73
CA SER A 28 14.30 -3.46 22.60
C SER A 28 12.82 -3.23 22.89
N LEU A 29 11.98 -4.23 22.66
CA LEU A 29 10.53 -4.16 22.83
C LEU A 29 10.03 -4.88 24.09
N GLY A 30 10.91 -5.57 24.84
CA GLY A 30 10.59 -6.18 26.13
C GLY A 30 9.71 -7.43 26.02
N PHE A 31 9.85 -8.24 24.96
CA PHE A 31 9.11 -9.50 24.80
C PHE A 31 10.04 -10.68 24.49
N SER A 32 9.51 -11.89 24.53
CA SER A 32 10.24 -13.13 24.19
C SER A 32 9.34 -14.05 23.38
N CYS A 33 9.89 -14.68 22.34
CA CYS A 33 9.21 -15.68 21.53
C CYS A 33 10.22 -16.65 20.91
N ALA A 34 9.75 -17.72 20.29
CA ALA A 34 10.60 -18.63 19.52
C ALA A 34 11.20 -17.93 18.29
N VAL A 35 12.47 -18.24 17.97
CA VAL A 35 13.21 -17.66 16.84
C VAL A 35 13.60 -18.75 15.87
N TYR A 36 13.22 -18.55 14.60
CA TYR A 36 13.50 -19.46 13.50
C TYR A 36 14.33 -18.76 12.41
N THR A 37 15.10 -19.54 11.67
CA THR A 37 15.78 -19.11 10.44
C THR A 37 15.18 -19.76 9.20
N ASP A 38 14.21 -20.65 9.39
CA ASP A 38 13.48 -21.38 8.37
C ASP A 38 11.97 -21.17 8.57
N VAL A 39 11.31 -20.58 7.57
CA VAL A 39 9.88 -20.28 7.62
C VAL A 39 9.03 -21.55 7.63
N ALA A 40 9.39 -22.57 6.85
CA ALA A 40 8.65 -23.82 6.80
C ALA A 40 8.70 -24.54 8.17
N LYS A 41 9.86 -24.53 8.81
CA LYS A 41 10.01 -25.07 10.18
C LYS A 41 9.17 -24.30 11.18
N MET A 42 9.18 -22.96 11.12
CA MET A 42 8.32 -22.13 11.99
C MET A 42 6.84 -22.47 11.81
N LEU A 43 6.36 -22.55 10.57
CA LEU A 43 4.95 -22.87 10.26
C LEU A 43 4.55 -24.27 10.70
N HIS A 44 5.51 -25.21 10.78
CA HIS A 44 5.24 -26.57 11.23
C HIS A 44 5.25 -26.73 12.76
N GLU A 45 6.14 -26.00 13.44
CA GLU A 45 6.38 -26.20 14.88
C GLU A 45 5.62 -25.20 15.78
N ALA A 46 5.33 -24.01 15.27
CA ALA A 46 4.61 -22.99 16.03
C ALA A 46 3.11 -23.05 15.69
N ASP A 47 2.29 -22.95 16.72
CA ASP A 47 0.82 -22.83 16.60
C ASP A 47 0.47 -21.38 16.30
N LEU A 48 0.18 -21.07 15.03
CA LEU A 48 0.04 -19.71 14.54
C LEU A 48 -1.33 -19.49 13.89
N ASP A 49 -2.08 -18.50 14.37
CA ASP A 49 -3.32 -18.05 13.73
C ASP A 49 -3.05 -17.03 12.60
N ILE A 50 -2.05 -16.17 12.80
CA ILE A 50 -1.71 -15.07 11.89
C ILE A 50 -0.22 -15.11 11.56
N VAL A 51 0.12 -14.89 10.30
CA VAL A 51 1.50 -14.67 9.85
C VAL A 51 1.62 -13.29 9.20
N SER A 52 2.50 -12.44 9.77
CA SER A 52 2.89 -11.17 9.14
C SER A 52 4.09 -11.37 8.23
N ILE A 53 3.94 -11.08 6.95
CA ILE A 53 4.96 -11.24 5.93
C ILE A 53 5.52 -9.86 5.58
N CYS A 54 6.75 -9.59 6.07
CA CYS A 54 7.48 -8.33 5.89
C CYS A 54 8.84 -8.57 5.24
N THR A 55 8.97 -9.62 4.46
CA THR A 55 10.17 -9.96 3.68
C THR A 55 10.28 -9.06 2.45
N PRO A 56 11.41 -9.07 1.70
CA PRO A 56 11.46 -8.44 0.40
C PRO A 56 10.35 -8.95 -0.53
N PRO A 57 9.77 -8.11 -1.40
CA PRO A 57 8.63 -8.48 -2.24
C PRO A 57 8.82 -9.70 -3.13
N SER A 58 10.07 -9.98 -3.55
CA SER A 58 10.42 -11.18 -4.32
C SER A 58 10.10 -12.49 -3.58
N MET A 59 10.10 -12.47 -2.25
CA MET A 59 9.84 -13.63 -1.38
C MET A 59 8.36 -13.74 -0.95
N HIS A 60 7.53 -12.74 -1.22
CA HIS A 60 6.14 -12.74 -0.79
C HIS A 60 5.35 -13.95 -1.32
N PRO A 61 5.45 -14.35 -2.61
CA PRO A 61 4.69 -15.50 -3.11
C PRO A 61 5.02 -16.79 -2.37
N GLU A 62 6.29 -17.09 -2.15
CA GLU A 62 6.72 -18.31 -1.43
C GLU A 62 6.18 -18.33 0.00
N HIS A 63 6.39 -17.24 0.75
CA HIS A 63 6.01 -17.19 2.15
C HIS A 63 4.49 -17.11 2.35
N ALA A 64 3.78 -16.35 1.50
CA ALA A 64 2.33 -16.24 1.60
C ALA A 64 1.62 -17.54 1.23
N VAL A 65 2.10 -18.25 0.21
CA VAL A 65 1.58 -19.57 -0.16
C VAL A 65 1.81 -20.57 0.97
N ALA A 66 3.02 -20.63 1.54
CA ALA A 66 3.33 -21.54 2.63
C ALA A 66 2.47 -21.26 3.88
N ALA A 67 2.33 -20.00 4.27
CA ALA A 67 1.53 -19.60 5.43
C ALA A 67 0.03 -19.88 5.21
N ALA A 68 -0.52 -19.59 4.02
CA ALA A 68 -1.90 -19.93 3.68
C ALA A 68 -2.14 -21.44 3.73
N GLN A 69 -1.24 -22.26 3.17
CA GLN A 69 -1.31 -23.72 3.21
C GLN A 69 -1.23 -24.29 4.64
N ALA A 70 -0.53 -23.59 5.54
CA ALA A 70 -0.52 -23.93 6.97
C ALA A 70 -1.80 -23.51 7.71
N GLY A 71 -2.76 -22.86 7.02
CA GLY A 71 -4.03 -22.42 7.60
C GLY A 71 -3.97 -21.07 8.32
N CYS A 72 -2.85 -20.35 8.23
CA CYS A 72 -2.69 -19.07 8.89
C CYS A 72 -3.35 -17.93 8.11
N HIS A 73 -3.98 -17.00 8.83
CA HIS A 73 -4.42 -15.73 8.28
C HIS A 73 -3.21 -14.83 7.96
N LEU A 74 -3.31 -13.98 6.93
CA LEU A 74 -2.14 -13.24 6.41
C LEU A 74 -2.26 -11.74 6.64
N VAL A 75 -1.26 -11.15 7.27
CA VAL A 75 -0.92 -9.73 7.15
C VAL A 75 0.23 -9.63 6.16
N LEU A 76 0.00 -9.09 4.98
CA LEU A 76 0.98 -9.10 3.90
C LEU A 76 1.38 -7.68 3.51
N GLU A 77 2.69 -7.41 3.58
CA GLU A 77 3.24 -6.14 3.11
C GLU A 77 3.03 -5.94 1.60
N LYS A 78 2.91 -4.68 1.24
CA LYS A 78 2.83 -4.27 -0.17
C LYS A 78 4.25 -4.17 -0.79
N PRO A 79 4.37 -4.39 -2.10
CA PRO A 79 3.38 -4.98 -2.99
C PRO A 79 3.16 -6.47 -2.68
N VAL A 80 1.95 -6.95 -2.90
CA VAL A 80 1.61 -8.38 -2.69
C VAL A 80 2.55 -9.29 -3.49
N ALA A 81 2.81 -8.92 -4.74
CA ALA A 81 3.77 -9.58 -5.62
C ALA A 81 4.30 -8.59 -6.67
N LEU A 82 5.45 -8.89 -7.25
CA LEU A 82 6.09 -8.06 -8.29
C LEU A 82 5.48 -8.27 -9.69
N ASN A 83 4.66 -9.30 -9.88
CA ASN A 83 4.05 -9.63 -11.16
C ASN A 83 2.74 -10.39 -11.00
N VAL A 84 2.01 -10.51 -12.12
CA VAL A 84 0.72 -11.18 -12.22
C VAL A 84 0.77 -12.64 -11.75
N GLU A 85 1.82 -13.37 -12.12
CA GLU A 85 1.94 -14.79 -11.77
C GLU A 85 2.09 -15.01 -10.26
N GLY A 86 2.98 -14.28 -9.60
CA GLY A 86 3.14 -14.34 -8.15
C GLY A 86 1.86 -13.95 -7.41
N PHE A 87 1.13 -12.94 -7.94
CA PHE A 87 -0.16 -12.55 -7.36
C PHE A 87 -1.19 -13.68 -7.47
N ARG A 88 -1.29 -14.33 -8.64
CA ARG A 88 -2.20 -15.45 -8.86
C ARG A 88 -1.89 -16.65 -7.97
N GLN A 89 -0.61 -16.95 -7.74
CA GLN A 89 -0.19 -18.03 -6.83
C GLN A 89 -0.66 -17.78 -5.40
N ILE A 90 -0.43 -16.56 -4.88
CA ILE A 90 -0.92 -16.18 -3.54
C ILE A 90 -2.45 -16.28 -3.48
N ARG A 91 -3.13 -15.74 -4.49
CA ARG A 91 -4.59 -15.74 -4.55
C ARG A 91 -5.16 -17.17 -4.52
N ALA A 92 -4.60 -18.07 -5.34
CA ALA A 92 -5.03 -19.46 -5.39
C ALA A 92 -4.84 -20.18 -4.04
N ALA A 93 -3.73 -19.94 -3.35
CA ALA A 93 -3.46 -20.52 -2.04
C ALA A 93 -4.42 -20.00 -0.96
N VAL A 94 -4.66 -18.69 -0.93
CA VAL A 94 -5.60 -18.04 0.02
C VAL A 94 -7.03 -18.54 -0.20
N ASP A 95 -7.49 -18.60 -1.46
CA ASP A 95 -8.83 -19.06 -1.80
C ASP A 95 -9.02 -20.57 -1.43
N ALA A 96 -8.01 -21.41 -1.67
CA ALA A 96 -8.04 -22.83 -1.33
C ALA A 96 -8.07 -23.07 0.19
N ALA A 97 -7.26 -22.31 0.94
CA ALA A 97 -7.17 -22.42 2.40
C ALA A 97 -8.32 -21.69 3.13
N LYS A 98 -9.04 -20.79 2.44
CA LYS A 98 -10.11 -19.95 3.01
C LYS A 98 -9.63 -19.09 4.19
N VAL A 99 -8.38 -18.69 4.16
CA VAL A 99 -7.80 -17.81 5.18
C VAL A 99 -8.10 -16.35 4.87
N LYS A 100 -8.21 -15.52 5.91
CA LYS A 100 -8.42 -14.08 5.76
C LYS A 100 -7.10 -13.38 5.50
N THR A 101 -7.19 -12.23 4.86
CA THR A 101 -6.02 -11.43 4.51
C THR A 101 -6.24 -9.96 4.82
N VAL A 102 -5.18 -9.26 5.20
CA VAL A 102 -5.06 -7.80 5.11
C VAL A 102 -3.76 -7.46 4.38
N ILE A 103 -3.86 -6.59 3.41
CA ILE A 103 -2.70 -6.05 2.69
C ILE A 103 -2.37 -4.69 3.30
N SER A 104 -1.10 -4.47 3.66
CA SER A 104 -0.63 -3.27 4.37
C SER A 104 -0.73 -2.00 3.51
N PHE A 105 -1.95 -1.67 3.09
CA PHE A 105 -2.31 -0.34 2.63
C PHE A 105 -2.57 0.56 3.84
N VAL A 106 -1.56 0.66 4.68
CA VAL A 106 -1.63 1.26 6.02
C VAL A 106 -2.26 2.65 6.05
N LEU A 107 -2.13 3.43 4.97
CA LEU A 107 -2.73 4.77 4.86
C LEU A 107 -4.26 4.76 4.87
N ARG A 108 -4.93 3.63 4.62
CA ARG A 108 -6.39 3.54 4.76
C ARG A 108 -6.88 3.82 6.18
N TRP A 109 -6.02 3.64 7.19
CA TRP A 109 -6.28 3.96 8.61
C TRP A 109 -5.67 5.31 9.03
N ASN A 110 -5.17 6.12 8.08
CA ASN A 110 -4.72 7.48 8.39
C ASN A 110 -5.93 8.39 8.64
N PRO A 111 -5.95 9.20 9.70
CA PRO A 111 -7.09 10.07 10.05
C PRO A 111 -7.55 11.01 8.93
N LEU A 112 -6.63 11.49 8.08
CA LEU A 112 -7.01 12.28 6.91
C LEU A 112 -7.81 11.43 5.91
N PHE A 113 -7.38 10.19 5.65
CA PHE A 113 -8.06 9.31 4.68
C PHE A 113 -9.46 8.93 5.15
N GLU A 114 -9.60 8.60 6.44
CA GLU A 114 -10.91 8.33 7.04
C GLU A 114 -11.82 9.56 6.97
N THR A 115 -11.27 10.75 7.24
CA THR A 115 -12.00 12.02 7.11
C THR A 115 -12.44 12.28 5.67
N ILE A 116 -11.56 12.06 4.69
CA ILE A 116 -11.90 12.21 3.26
C ILE A 116 -13.02 11.22 2.89
N GLN A 117 -12.94 9.97 3.32
CA GLN A 117 -14.01 8.98 3.07
C GLN A 117 -15.35 9.42 3.67
N ALA A 118 -15.34 9.91 4.90
CA ALA A 118 -16.57 10.44 5.53
C ALA A 118 -17.16 11.62 4.75
N LEU A 119 -16.32 12.55 4.29
CA LEU A 119 -16.74 13.69 3.47
C LEU A 119 -17.30 13.26 2.11
N LEU A 120 -16.69 12.28 1.45
CA LEU A 120 -17.17 11.72 0.19
C LEU A 120 -18.50 10.98 0.39
N GLY A 121 -18.62 10.17 1.45
CA GLY A 121 -19.85 9.48 1.83
C GLY A 121 -21.01 10.43 2.16
N ALA A 122 -20.71 11.61 2.73
CA ALA A 122 -21.67 12.71 2.94
C ALA A 122 -21.94 13.55 1.68
N GLU A 123 -21.34 13.18 0.53
CA GLU A 123 -21.42 13.95 -0.72
C GLU A 123 -20.99 15.43 -0.54
N ALA A 124 -20.02 15.69 0.33
CA ALA A 124 -19.59 17.04 0.67
C ALA A 124 -19.12 17.86 -0.54
N ILE A 125 -18.54 17.20 -1.52
CA ILE A 125 -18.12 17.82 -2.80
C ILE A 125 -19.00 17.45 -3.99
N GLY A 126 -20.15 16.76 -3.74
CA GLY A 126 -21.03 16.26 -4.79
C GLY A 126 -20.43 15.06 -5.54
N ARG A 127 -20.86 14.83 -6.78
CA ARG A 127 -20.36 13.74 -7.61
C ARG A 127 -18.91 14.00 -8.05
N LEU A 128 -18.01 13.09 -7.70
CA LEU A 128 -16.61 13.13 -8.11
C LEU A 128 -16.46 12.94 -9.62
N PHE A 129 -15.62 13.75 -10.28
CA PHE A 129 -15.30 13.63 -11.70
C PHE A 129 -13.78 13.60 -11.99
N TYR A 130 -12.95 14.06 -11.05
CA TYR A 130 -11.50 14.02 -11.14
C TYR A 130 -10.87 13.72 -9.77
N GLY A 131 -9.86 12.86 -9.76
CA GLY A 131 -9.03 12.57 -8.59
C GLY A 131 -7.56 12.50 -8.95
N GLU A 132 -6.72 13.06 -8.09
CA GLU A 132 -5.26 13.02 -8.21
C GLU A 132 -4.65 12.70 -6.87
N VAL A 133 -3.77 11.71 -6.82
CA VAL A 133 -2.99 11.35 -5.63
C VAL A 133 -1.58 11.02 -6.07
N ASP A 134 -0.59 11.68 -5.50
CA ASP A 134 0.81 11.51 -5.88
C ASP A 134 1.66 11.04 -4.70
N TYR A 135 2.72 10.32 -5.02
CA TYR A 135 3.76 9.90 -4.10
C TYR A 135 5.10 10.49 -4.54
N ASN A 136 5.63 11.43 -3.77
CA ASN A 136 6.91 12.05 -4.02
C ASN A 136 7.83 11.84 -2.82
N HIS A 137 8.84 11.00 -2.98
CA HIS A 137 9.79 10.66 -1.92
C HIS A 137 11.15 10.29 -2.51
N GLY A 138 12.16 11.12 -2.33
CA GLY A 138 13.51 10.76 -2.72
C GLY A 138 14.03 9.59 -1.90
N ILE A 139 14.05 8.38 -2.49
CA ILE A 139 14.54 7.16 -1.86
C ILE A 139 15.98 6.93 -2.31
N GLY A 140 16.94 7.36 -1.51
CA GLY A 140 18.38 7.26 -1.80
C GLY A 140 19.15 6.44 -0.75
N PRO A 141 20.51 6.52 -0.77
CA PRO A 141 21.35 5.76 0.15
C PRO A 141 21.07 5.96 1.64
N TRP A 142 20.44 7.06 2.00
CA TRP A 142 19.97 7.36 3.37
C TRP A 142 18.76 6.53 3.79
N TYR A 143 18.09 5.89 2.85
CA TYR A 143 16.94 5.03 3.11
C TYR A 143 17.38 3.59 3.25
N GLY A 144 17.09 2.96 4.39
CA GLY A 144 17.62 1.63 4.73
C GLY A 144 17.31 0.52 3.72
N GLN A 145 16.27 0.70 2.91
CA GLN A 145 15.86 -0.26 1.88
C GLN A 145 16.44 0.03 0.50
N TYR A 146 17.15 1.13 0.29
CA TYR A 146 17.65 1.56 -1.02
C TYR A 146 18.44 0.47 -1.76
N ARG A 147 19.30 -0.26 -1.06
CA ARG A 147 20.21 -1.26 -1.66
C ARG A 147 19.48 -2.34 -2.46
N TRP A 148 18.34 -2.80 -1.96
CA TRP A 148 17.55 -3.81 -2.65
C TRP A 148 16.42 -3.20 -3.45
N ASN A 149 15.78 -2.14 -2.96
CA ASN A 149 14.64 -1.51 -3.61
C ASN A 149 14.94 -0.96 -5.01
N ARG A 150 16.20 -0.51 -5.26
CA ARG A 150 16.64 -0.04 -6.57
C ARG A 150 16.79 -1.15 -7.63
N LEU A 151 16.81 -2.42 -7.22
CA LEU A 151 16.92 -3.57 -8.12
C LEU A 151 15.53 -3.94 -8.65
N LYS A 152 15.43 -4.19 -9.96
CA LYS A 152 14.14 -4.53 -10.58
C LYS A 152 13.55 -5.82 -10.01
N ALA A 153 14.39 -6.80 -9.70
CA ALA A 153 14.00 -8.09 -9.14
C ALA A 153 13.41 -8.00 -7.71
N GLU A 154 13.62 -6.88 -7.01
CA GLU A 154 13.20 -6.70 -5.63
C GLU A 154 12.19 -5.54 -5.47
N GLY A 155 12.43 -4.40 -6.14
CA GLY A 155 11.58 -3.22 -6.08
C GLY A 155 10.48 -3.22 -7.14
N GLY A 156 10.71 -3.89 -8.27
CA GLY A 156 9.77 -3.98 -9.39
C GLY A 156 9.72 -2.70 -10.22
N SER A 157 9.04 -1.68 -9.74
CA SER A 157 8.92 -0.35 -10.34
C SER A 157 8.69 0.72 -9.26
N SER A 158 8.79 2.00 -9.62
CA SER A 158 8.46 3.09 -8.70
C SER A 158 7.01 3.03 -8.23
N LEU A 159 6.11 2.61 -9.12
CA LEU A 159 4.69 2.49 -8.79
C LEU A 159 4.43 1.33 -7.83
N LEU A 160 5.04 0.15 -8.04
CA LEU A 160 4.93 -1.01 -7.13
C LEU A 160 5.59 -0.75 -5.77
N SER A 161 6.83 -0.26 -5.78
CA SER A 161 7.61 -0.11 -4.54
C SER A 161 7.06 0.99 -3.63
N ALA A 162 6.55 2.08 -4.20
CA ALA A 162 6.22 3.30 -3.47
C ALA A 162 4.86 3.89 -3.84
N GLY A 163 4.63 4.20 -5.12
CA GLY A 163 3.41 4.83 -5.61
C GLY A 163 2.14 4.00 -5.43
N LEU A 164 2.27 2.72 -5.08
CA LEU A 164 1.13 1.83 -4.83
C LEU A 164 0.21 2.35 -3.73
N HIS A 165 0.74 3.06 -2.73
CA HIS A 165 -0.06 3.74 -1.72
C HIS A 165 -0.92 4.87 -2.31
N ALA A 166 -0.37 5.65 -3.25
CA ALA A 166 -1.12 6.72 -3.90
C ALA A 166 -2.19 6.15 -4.85
N LEU A 167 -1.86 5.08 -5.55
CA LEU A 167 -2.80 4.38 -6.43
C LEU A 167 -3.95 3.75 -5.63
N ASP A 168 -3.64 3.11 -4.52
CA ASP A 168 -4.65 2.55 -3.61
C ASP A 168 -5.55 3.64 -3.02
N ALA A 169 -4.96 4.75 -2.56
CA ALA A 169 -5.69 5.90 -2.04
C ALA A 169 -6.66 6.48 -3.08
N LEU A 170 -6.20 6.66 -4.33
CA LEU A 170 -7.06 7.15 -5.41
C LEU A 170 -8.24 6.20 -5.65
N ARG A 171 -8.00 4.89 -5.74
CA ARG A 171 -9.09 3.89 -5.86
C ARG A 171 -10.03 3.94 -4.67
N TRP A 172 -9.48 4.02 -3.47
CA TRP A 172 -10.22 4.09 -2.22
C TRP A 172 -11.16 5.29 -2.18
N PHE A 173 -10.72 6.45 -2.69
CA PHE A 173 -11.53 7.66 -2.76
C PHE A 173 -12.56 7.64 -3.92
N VAL A 174 -12.15 7.15 -5.08
CA VAL A 174 -13.03 7.12 -6.27
C VAL A 174 -14.16 6.09 -6.13
N GLN A 175 -13.90 4.95 -5.47
CA GLN A 175 -14.85 3.85 -5.26
C GLN A 175 -15.50 3.32 -6.55
N LYS A 176 -14.76 3.36 -7.67
CA LYS A 176 -15.21 2.87 -8.98
C LYS A 176 -14.13 2.00 -9.61
N GLU A 177 -14.56 1.09 -10.49
CA GLU A 177 -13.63 0.25 -11.26
C GLU A 177 -12.90 1.09 -12.30
N ALA A 178 -11.57 0.97 -12.33
CA ALA A 178 -10.78 1.47 -13.45
C ALA A 178 -11.02 0.58 -14.68
N VAL A 179 -11.10 1.18 -15.86
CA VAL A 179 -11.38 0.48 -17.13
C VAL A 179 -10.27 0.62 -18.14
N GLU A 180 -9.41 1.62 -18.00
CA GLU A 180 -8.30 1.90 -18.89
C GLU A 180 -7.20 2.66 -18.16
N VAL A 181 -5.95 2.34 -18.48
CA VAL A 181 -4.74 2.92 -17.90
C VAL A 181 -3.81 3.37 -19.02
N PHE A 182 -3.22 4.56 -18.91
CA PHE A 182 -2.12 5.02 -19.71
C PHE A 182 -1.01 5.59 -18.83
N ALA A 183 0.24 5.23 -19.13
CA ALA A 183 1.37 5.67 -18.32
C ALA A 183 2.60 6.04 -19.17
N TYR A 184 3.38 6.99 -18.63
CA TYR A 184 4.75 7.26 -19.06
C TYR A 184 5.68 7.11 -17.87
N SER A 185 6.88 6.65 -18.12
CA SER A 185 7.94 6.56 -17.12
C SER A 185 9.24 7.18 -17.63
N THR A 186 10.10 7.59 -16.70
CA THR A 186 11.39 8.20 -17.02
C THR A 186 12.39 8.00 -15.88
N ASN A 187 13.67 8.10 -16.24
CA ASN A 187 14.79 8.07 -15.31
C ASN A 187 15.66 9.31 -15.54
N SER A 188 15.83 10.13 -14.49
CA SER A 188 16.68 11.33 -14.57
C SER A 188 18.16 11.01 -14.65
N MET A 189 18.56 9.78 -14.26
CA MET A 189 19.96 9.34 -14.14
C MET A 189 20.80 10.23 -13.19
N ASN A 190 20.18 10.74 -12.13
CA ASN A 190 20.87 11.55 -11.11
C ASN A 190 21.76 10.66 -10.23
N LEU A 191 22.89 10.20 -10.78
CA LEU A 191 23.82 9.28 -10.12
C LEU A 191 24.59 9.89 -8.96
N GLU A 192 24.63 11.22 -8.85
CA GLU A 192 25.24 11.91 -7.71
C GLU A 192 24.45 11.64 -6.42
N LEU A 193 23.13 11.78 -6.46
CA LEU A 193 22.25 11.53 -5.34
C LEU A 193 21.85 10.05 -5.19
N TYR A 194 21.83 9.31 -6.30
CA TYR A 194 21.41 7.91 -6.36
C TYR A 194 22.51 7.00 -6.93
N PRO A 195 23.60 6.75 -6.18
CA PRO A 195 24.73 5.97 -6.65
C PRO A 195 24.33 4.57 -7.10
N GLY A 196 24.72 4.22 -8.34
CA GLY A 196 24.36 2.96 -8.98
C GLY A 196 22.97 2.98 -9.64
N GLY A 197 22.20 4.07 -9.50
CA GLY A 197 20.90 4.27 -10.14
C GLY A 197 19.84 3.25 -9.76
N TYR A 198 18.69 3.34 -10.41
CA TYR A 198 17.62 2.34 -10.37
C TYR A 198 17.69 1.45 -11.61
N GLU A 199 17.39 0.16 -11.47
CA GLU A 199 17.26 -0.79 -12.61
C GLU A 199 15.92 -0.67 -13.32
N TYR A 200 15.07 0.26 -12.91
CA TYR A 200 13.79 0.62 -13.49
C TYR A 200 13.60 2.14 -13.45
N ASP A 201 12.61 2.64 -14.17
CA ASP A 201 12.30 4.07 -14.16
C ASP A 201 11.75 4.51 -12.79
N PRO A 202 12.47 5.37 -12.06
CA PRO A 202 12.08 5.79 -10.71
C PRO A 202 10.96 6.85 -10.68
N THR A 203 10.57 7.36 -11.86
CA THR A 203 9.44 8.28 -12.03
C THR A 203 8.44 7.70 -13.01
N MET A 204 7.17 7.62 -12.62
CA MET A 204 6.05 7.19 -13.46
C MET A 204 4.84 8.09 -13.24
N VAL A 205 4.20 8.51 -14.32
CA VAL A 205 2.91 9.21 -14.30
C VAL A 205 1.87 8.33 -14.98
N THR A 206 0.79 8.05 -14.24
CA THR A 206 -0.29 7.15 -14.66
C THR A 206 -1.60 7.92 -14.72
N VAL A 207 -2.31 7.84 -15.83
CA VAL A 207 -3.66 8.37 -16.01
C VAL A 207 -4.63 7.21 -16.09
N LEU A 208 -5.74 7.33 -15.37
CA LEU A 208 -6.76 6.30 -15.19
C LEU A 208 -8.10 6.79 -15.71
N LYS A 209 -8.81 5.91 -16.40
CA LYS A 209 -10.22 6.11 -16.71
C LYS A 209 -11.03 5.13 -15.87
N PHE A 210 -11.92 5.66 -15.07
CA PHE A 210 -12.86 4.87 -14.28
C PHE A 210 -14.21 4.76 -14.97
N LYS A 211 -15.04 3.81 -14.54
CA LYS A 211 -16.46 3.76 -14.92
C LYS A 211 -17.13 5.11 -14.65
N ASP A 212 -18.16 5.43 -15.41
CA ASP A 212 -18.94 6.69 -15.33
C ASP A 212 -18.13 7.96 -15.66
N GLY A 213 -16.96 7.81 -16.32
CA GLY A 213 -16.20 8.93 -16.88
C GLY A 213 -15.33 9.69 -15.88
N VAL A 214 -15.15 9.18 -14.66
CA VAL A 214 -14.18 9.76 -13.71
C VAL A 214 -12.77 9.55 -14.26
N ILE A 215 -11.95 10.60 -14.20
CA ILE A 215 -10.53 10.55 -14.57
C ILE A 215 -9.68 10.59 -13.30
N GLY A 216 -8.68 9.72 -13.25
CA GLY A 216 -7.69 9.67 -12.18
C GLY A 216 -6.27 9.93 -12.69
N LYS A 217 -5.41 10.45 -11.81
CA LYS A 217 -3.98 10.62 -12.06
C LYS A 217 -3.19 10.21 -10.82
N VAL A 218 -2.11 9.46 -11.04
CA VAL A 218 -1.12 9.13 -10.01
C VAL A 218 0.27 9.43 -10.56
N ALA A 219 1.08 10.21 -9.84
CA ALA A 219 2.52 10.26 -10.06
C ALA A 219 3.24 9.53 -8.94
N SER A 220 4.20 8.68 -9.31
CA SER A 220 5.14 8.06 -8.40
C SER A 220 6.53 8.54 -8.74
N ASN A 221 7.17 9.29 -7.85
CA ASN A 221 8.51 9.82 -8.04
C ASN A 221 9.37 9.50 -6.81
N ILE A 222 10.31 8.57 -6.96
CA ILE A 222 11.21 8.11 -5.89
C ILE A 222 12.65 8.63 -6.06
N GLU A 223 12.90 9.49 -7.04
CA GLU A 223 14.16 10.18 -7.27
C GLU A 223 14.06 11.71 -7.13
N CYS A 224 12.96 12.23 -6.61
CA CYS A 224 12.77 13.67 -6.43
C CYS A 224 13.68 14.23 -5.35
N VAL A 225 14.05 15.51 -5.53
CA VAL A 225 14.90 16.26 -4.58
C VAL A 225 14.01 17.21 -3.79
N GLN A 226 13.23 16.66 -2.88
CA GLN A 226 12.32 17.40 -2.01
C GLN A 226 11.99 16.58 -0.75
N PRO A 227 11.48 17.20 0.32
CA PRO A 227 10.84 16.46 1.41
C PRO A 227 9.70 15.59 0.89
N TYR A 228 9.41 14.50 1.62
CA TYR A 228 8.26 13.68 1.31
C TYR A 228 6.96 14.49 1.19
N THR A 229 6.20 14.22 0.16
CA THR A 229 4.84 14.74 -0.01
C THR A 229 3.90 13.68 -0.56
N PHE A 230 2.65 13.74 -0.10
CA PHE A 230 1.56 12.88 -0.55
C PHE A 230 0.36 13.76 -0.95
N PRO A 231 0.45 14.48 -2.10
CA PRO A 231 -0.61 15.37 -2.54
C PRO A 231 -1.88 14.63 -2.91
N ILE A 232 -3.02 15.17 -2.45
CA ILE A 232 -4.36 14.66 -2.75
C ILE A 232 -5.19 15.81 -3.33
N THR A 233 -5.81 15.61 -4.48
CA THR A 233 -6.79 16.53 -5.06
C THR A 233 -8.00 15.74 -5.57
N LEU A 234 -9.17 16.03 -5.02
CA LEU A 234 -10.44 15.43 -5.42
C LEU A 234 -11.42 16.53 -5.82
N GLN A 235 -11.91 16.50 -7.05
CA GLN A 235 -12.82 17.52 -7.58
C GLN A 235 -14.19 16.90 -7.87
N GLY A 236 -15.21 17.49 -7.25
CA GLY A 236 -16.59 17.11 -7.42
C GLY A 236 -17.45 18.27 -7.90
N THR A 237 -18.69 17.99 -8.24
CA THR A 237 -19.65 18.96 -8.81
C THR A 237 -20.05 20.09 -7.85
N SER A 238 -19.80 19.94 -6.55
CA SER A 238 -20.18 20.89 -5.51
C SER A 238 -19.00 21.33 -4.63
N GLY A 239 -17.76 20.90 -4.95
CA GLY A 239 -16.60 21.28 -4.15
C GLY A 239 -15.33 20.55 -4.53
N THR A 240 -14.29 20.79 -3.73
CA THR A 240 -12.95 20.23 -3.91
C THR A 240 -12.33 19.90 -2.56
N ILE A 241 -11.67 18.75 -2.47
CA ILE A 241 -10.76 18.42 -1.38
C ILE A 241 -9.34 18.53 -1.93
N ARG A 242 -8.46 19.22 -1.21
CA ARG A 242 -7.03 19.34 -1.52
C ARG A 242 -6.22 19.11 -0.24
N ASN A 243 -5.55 17.97 -0.16
CA ASN A 243 -4.92 17.51 1.08
C ASN A 243 -5.95 17.55 2.25
N ASN A 244 -5.64 18.28 3.31
CA ASN A 244 -6.54 18.52 4.45
C ASN A 244 -7.35 19.81 4.31
N GLN A 245 -7.65 20.23 3.10
CA GLN A 245 -8.43 21.43 2.84
C GLN A 245 -9.72 21.10 2.08
N LEU A 246 -10.83 21.69 2.50
CA LEU A 246 -12.17 21.50 1.92
C LEU A 246 -12.74 22.80 1.39
N TYR A 247 -13.19 22.80 0.15
CA TYR A 247 -14.15 23.76 -0.39
C TYR A 247 -15.45 23.04 -0.73
N SER A 248 -16.56 23.43 -0.12
CA SER A 248 -17.84 22.74 -0.28
C SER A 248 -19.00 23.72 -0.32
N LYS A 249 -19.63 23.89 -1.47
CA LYS A 249 -20.86 24.68 -1.58
C LYS A 249 -22.04 24.05 -0.83
N LYS A 250 -22.01 22.72 -0.62
CA LYS A 250 -23.07 21.99 0.11
C LYS A 250 -22.97 22.22 1.61
N LEU A 251 -21.80 22.10 2.20
CA LEU A 251 -21.60 22.19 3.65
C LEU A 251 -21.36 23.64 4.12
N MET A 252 -20.75 24.46 3.28
CA MET A 252 -20.37 25.84 3.59
C MET A 252 -20.73 26.78 2.43
N PRO A 253 -22.02 27.08 2.21
CA PRO A 253 -22.49 27.81 1.03
C PRO A 253 -21.94 29.24 0.92
N GLY A 254 -21.52 29.86 2.03
CA GLY A 254 -20.89 31.19 2.06
C GLY A 254 -19.37 31.18 1.97
N GLN A 255 -18.74 30.02 1.71
CA GLN A 255 -17.31 29.88 1.69
C GLN A 255 -16.70 30.63 0.50
N THR A 256 -15.66 31.43 0.75
CA THR A 256 -14.90 32.18 -0.26
C THR A 256 -13.50 31.63 -0.53
N GLY A 257 -13.03 30.69 0.31
CA GLY A 257 -11.73 30.01 0.20
C GLY A 257 -11.79 28.62 0.82
N PHE A 258 -10.67 27.91 0.81
CA PHE A 258 -10.58 26.60 1.44
C PHE A 258 -10.59 26.71 2.98
N ALA A 259 -11.33 25.82 3.63
CA ALA A 259 -11.24 25.59 5.07
C ALA A 259 -10.23 24.46 5.34
N THR A 260 -9.38 24.63 6.34
CA THR A 260 -8.43 23.60 6.77
C THR A 260 -9.08 22.64 7.76
N ILE A 261 -8.93 21.35 7.51
CA ILE A 261 -9.33 20.27 8.41
C ILE A 261 -8.13 19.95 9.30
N PRO A 262 -8.23 20.15 10.62
CA PRO A 262 -7.14 19.80 11.54
C PRO A 262 -7.05 18.28 11.68
N THR A 263 -6.02 17.69 11.09
CA THR A 263 -5.80 16.24 11.09
C THR A 263 -4.33 15.90 10.86
N ILE A 264 -3.94 14.65 11.12
CA ILE A 264 -2.60 14.13 10.87
C ILE A 264 -2.45 13.84 9.38
N LEU A 265 -1.48 14.48 8.74
CA LEU A 265 -1.14 14.24 7.34
C LEU A 265 -0.32 12.95 7.17
N PRO A 266 -0.41 12.30 6.00
CA PRO A 266 0.52 11.22 5.67
C PRO A 266 1.97 11.69 5.76
N ASP A 267 2.78 10.92 6.47
CA ASP A 267 4.22 11.15 6.60
C ASP A 267 4.93 9.81 6.42
N SER A 268 5.99 9.77 5.64
CA SER A 268 6.84 8.58 5.50
C SER A 268 8.23 8.77 6.11
N GLY A 269 8.53 9.94 6.64
CA GLY A 269 9.80 10.22 7.32
C GLY A 269 9.97 9.44 8.61
N ASP A 270 8.87 9.10 9.24
CA ASP A 270 8.85 8.33 10.48
C ASP A 270 7.77 7.24 10.46
N VAL A 271 8.20 5.98 10.29
CA VAL A 271 7.31 4.81 10.38
C VAL A 271 6.54 4.72 11.71
N THR A 272 6.95 5.42 12.75
CA THR A 272 6.24 5.44 14.03
C THR A 272 4.88 6.14 13.94
N HIS A 273 4.71 7.02 12.96
CA HIS A 273 3.46 7.72 12.67
C HIS A 273 2.53 6.96 11.70
N HIS A 274 2.97 5.83 11.15
CA HIS A 274 2.10 4.98 10.35
C HIS A 274 1.06 4.29 11.24
N PRO A 275 -0.23 4.25 10.85
CA PRO A 275 -1.30 3.71 11.70
C PRO A 275 -1.37 2.17 11.72
N PHE A 276 -0.21 1.50 11.86
CA PHE A 276 -0.13 0.04 11.95
C PHE A 276 -0.94 -0.54 13.11
N GLN A 277 -1.10 0.21 14.21
CA GLN A 277 -1.92 -0.26 15.32
C GLN A 277 -3.37 -0.47 14.87
N HIS A 278 -3.95 0.53 14.19
CA HIS A 278 -5.33 0.43 13.71
C HIS A 278 -5.51 -0.65 12.65
N GLU A 279 -4.51 -0.87 11.79
CA GLU A 279 -4.53 -1.95 10.79
C GLU A 279 -4.60 -3.33 11.47
N ILE A 280 -3.74 -3.57 12.47
CA ILE A 280 -3.70 -4.84 13.19
C ILE A 280 -4.95 -5.05 14.03
N ASP A 281 -5.41 -4.02 14.76
CA ASP A 281 -6.64 -4.07 15.55
C ASP A 281 -7.85 -4.38 14.67
N HIS A 282 -7.95 -3.73 13.51
CA HIS A 282 -8.97 -4.01 12.50
C HIS A 282 -8.92 -5.46 12.01
N PHE A 283 -7.72 -5.98 11.69
CA PHE A 283 -7.60 -7.33 11.16
C PHE A 283 -7.92 -8.40 12.20
N VAL A 284 -7.46 -8.24 13.45
CA VAL A 284 -7.84 -9.12 14.57
C VAL A 284 -9.35 -9.14 14.74
N GLN A 285 -10.00 -7.97 14.72
CA GLN A 285 -11.45 -7.88 14.80
C GLN A 285 -12.15 -8.59 13.62
N CYS A 286 -11.62 -8.44 12.40
CA CYS A 286 -12.16 -9.14 11.22
C CYS A 286 -12.11 -10.67 11.38
N ILE A 287 -11.02 -11.19 11.95
CA ILE A 287 -10.89 -12.63 12.23
C ILE A 287 -11.92 -13.07 13.27
N GLN A 288 -12.02 -12.37 14.41
CA GLN A 288 -12.95 -12.68 15.50
C GLN A 288 -14.42 -12.64 15.05
N LEU A 289 -14.79 -11.65 14.25
CA LEU A 289 -16.15 -11.48 13.71
C LEU A 289 -16.42 -12.31 12.46
N ASN A 290 -15.43 -13.03 11.96
CA ASN A 290 -15.49 -13.80 10.72
C ASN A 290 -15.93 -12.96 9.49
N VAL A 291 -15.46 -11.71 9.39
CA VAL A 291 -15.70 -10.82 8.24
C VAL A 291 -14.41 -10.55 7.47
N GLU A 292 -14.53 -10.10 6.23
CA GLU A 292 -13.36 -9.73 5.41
C GLU A 292 -12.88 -8.31 5.74
N SER A 293 -11.55 -8.11 5.71
CA SER A 293 -10.97 -6.76 5.77
C SER A 293 -11.32 -5.97 4.51
N HIS A 294 -11.55 -4.67 4.65
CA HIS A 294 -11.71 -3.77 3.50
C HIS A 294 -10.41 -3.61 2.67
N ALA A 295 -9.26 -4.04 3.22
CA ALA A 295 -7.96 -4.09 2.54
C ALA A 295 -7.52 -5.55 2.29
N ASN A 296 -8.46 -6.45 1.99
CA ASN A 296 -8.16 -7.85 1.71
C ASN A 296 -7.50 -8.06 0.34
N LEU A 297 -7.05 -9.28 0.08
CA LEU A 297 -6.37 -9.64 -1.17
C LEU A 297 -7.24 -9.43 -2.41
N VAL A 298 -8.57 -9.61 -2.30
CA VAL A 298 -9.52 -9.41 -3.42
C VAL A 298 -9.59 -7.95 -3.82
N ASP A 299 -9.64 -7.03 -2.85
CA ASP A 299 -9.61 -5.60 -3.13
C ASP A 299 -8.23 -5.15 -3.61
N ALA A 300 -7.16 -5.64 -2.99
CA ALA A 300 -5.79 -5.34 -3.37
C ALA A 300 -5.44 -5.80 -4.80
N ALA A 301 -6.09 -6.85 -5.30
CA ALA A 301 -5.94 -7.31 -6.69
C ALA A 301 -6.21 -6.17 -7.67
N LYS A 302 -7.24 -5.37 -7.44
CA LYS A 302 -7.61 -4.26 -8.31
C LYS A 302 -6.55 -3.14 -8.34
N THR A 303 -5.89 -2.87 -7.21
CA THR A 303 -4.79 -1.90 -7.15
C THR A 303 -3.56 -2.43 -7.88
N HIS A 304 -3.19 -3.70 -7.66
CA HIS A 304 -2.04 -4.32 -8.34
C HIS A 304 -2.26 -4.47 -9.84
N GLU A 305 -3.47 -4.83 -10.24
CA GLU A 305 -3.86 -4.93 -11.65
C GLU A 305 -3.62 -3.62 -12.41
N ILE A 306 -4.04 -2.48 -11.83
CA ILE A 306 -3.78 -1.16 -12.41
C ILE A 306 -2.27 -0.91 -12.50
N CYS A 307 -1.50 -1.30 -11.47
CA CYS A 307 -0.06 -1.12 -11.45
C CYS A 307 0.62 -1.90 -12.57
N TYR A 308 0.31 -3.19 -12.73
CA TYR A 308 0.85 -4.02 -13.82
C TYR A 308 0.42 -3.51 -15.21
N ALA A 309 -0.81 -3.01 -15.34
CA ALA A 309 -1.29 -2.39 -16.58
C ALA A 309 -0.57 -1.08 -16.87
N ALA A 310 -0.21 -0.28 -15.86
CA ALA A 310 0.55 0.94 -16.04
C ALA A 310 1.98 0.65 -16.51
N GLU A 311 2.63 -0.36 -15.95
CA GLU A 311 3.96 -0.82 -16.41
C GLU A 311 3.91 -1.29 -17.87
N LEU A 312 2.90 -2.09 -18.21
CA LEU A 312 2.69 -2.54 -19.60
C LEU A 312 2.44 -1.36 -20.53
N SER A 313 1.61 -0.40 -20.12
CA SER A 313 1.32 0.80 -20.88
C SER A 313 2.56 1.65 -21.14
N ALA A 314 3.40 1.86 -20.12
CA ALA A 314 4.64 2.61 -20.26
C ALA A 314 5.64 1.91 -21.19
N ALA A 315 5.72 0.57 -21.12
CA ALA A 315 6.60 -0.22 -21.98
C ALA A 315 6.14 -0.25 -23.44
N GLU A 316 4.83 -0.29 -23.70
CA GLU A 316 4.26 -0.42 -25.05
C GLU A 316 3.86 0.93 -25.67
N GLY A 317 3.83 2.02 -24.90
CA GLY A 317 3.43 3.35 -25.39
C GLY A 317 1.96 3.45 -25.83
N ARG A 318 1.08 2.62 -25.26
CA ARG A 318 -0.35 2.59 -25.58
C ARG A 318 -1.23 2.40 -24.33
N PRO A 319 -2.50 2.82 -24.38
CA PRO A 319 -3.45 2.51 -23.32
C PRO A 319 -3.67 1.00 -23.16
N VAL A 320 -3.84 0.57 -21.91
CA VAL A 320 -4.17 -0.82 -21.54
C VAL A 320 -5.56 -0.86 -20.93
N ARG A 321 -6.42 -1.73 -21.45
CA ARG A 321 -7.76 -1.97 -20.89
C ARG A 321 -7.72 -2.97 -19.76
N LEU A 322 -8.57 -2.77 -18.78
CA LEU A 322 -8.76 -3.66 -17.63
C LEU A 322 -10.06 -4.46 -17.76
N PRO A 323 -10.14 -5.69 -17.24
CA PRO A 323 -9.14 -6.38 -16.41
C PRO A 323 -8.02 -7.07 -17.20
N ILE A 324 -6.86 -7.33 -16.52
CA ILE A 324 -5.74 -8.15 -17.01
C ILE A 324 -5.35 -9.28 -16.05
N LEU A 325 -5.81 -9.24 -14.79
CA LEU A 325 -5.63 -10.28 -13.76
C LEU A 325 -6.60 -11.44 -13.88
#